data_eb077edf48be1b7f11f980430456d606
#
_entry.id   eb077edf48be1b7f11f980430456d606
#
_cell.length_a   1.000
_cell.length_b   1.000
_cell.length_c   1.000
_cell.angle_alpha   90.00
_cell.angle_beta   90.00
_cell.angle_gamma   90.00
#
_symmetry.space_group_name_H-M   'P 1'
#
loop_
_entity.id
_entity.type
_entity.pdbx_description
1 polymer ?
#
loop_
_entity_poly.entity_id
_entity_poly.type
_entity_poly.pdbx_seq_one_letter_code
_entity_poly.pdbx_strand_id
1 'polypeptide(L)'
;MKVCTVGLGYIGLPTSAVFANYGVDVVGVDISQHVVDKLNRGEIHIEEPGLGEMVADVVAKGKFRASLSPEKADAFIIAVPTPNNDDEHKSCDLTYVLDATRKVLPFVEKGNVIIVESTIAPRTMDDFVKPLVEEAGFTVGEDIYLVHCPERVLPGQILHELVHNNRIVGGITTECAEAGARVYGTFVEGEIVKTDAKTAEMSKLMENTFRDVNIALANELAKVCNDLDINVLDVIEMANKHPRVNLHSPGPGVGGHCLAVDPYFIVAKSPDLAKIINLSRETNVSMPHYVADNVQKLTAGIEDAKVAVFGVTYKGNVDDMRESPAVEIAEILLDRGVNISVHDSHVEKSTSSRFELVSKEEALKDADLVLVLVDHNEFKVLDFAELKSTMRRPMIFDTRNIVKPEGEDVAVVNYGNLYKYTKETNLVL
;
A
#
# COMPACT_ATOMS: atom_id res chain seq x y z
N MET A 1 2.23 -28.95 -16.87
CA MET A 1 2.27 -27.48 -17.12
C MET A 1 3.55 -26.93 -16.52
N LYS A 2 4.22 -26.06 -17.24
CA LYS A 2 5.37 -25.27 -16.77
C LYS A 2 4.99 -23.80 -16.78
N VAL A 3 5.32 -23.08 -15.70
CA VAL A 3 5.08 -21.63 -15.54
C VAL A 3 6.42 -20.91 -15.47
N CYS A 4 6.51 -19.76 -16.14
CA CYS A 4 7.62 -18.82 -16.03
C CYS A 4 7.12 -17.49 -15.47
N THR A 5 7.52 -17.15 -14.25
CA THR A 5 7.12 -15.90 -13.58
C THR A 5 8.24 -14.87 -13.67
N VAL A 6 7.96 -13.66 -14.15
CA VAL A 6 8.91 -12.55 -14.24
C VAL A 6 8.60 -11.52 -13.15
N GLY A 7 9.58 -11.26 -12.30
CA GLY A 7 9.45 -10.49 -11.06
C GLY A 7 9.15 -11.39 -9.87
N LEU A 8 10.08 -11.46 -8.91
CA LEU A 8 9.97 -12.32 -7.72
C LEU A 8 9.84 -11.50 -6.43
N GLY A 9 9.10 -10.40 -6.50
CA GLY A 9 8.71 -9.60 -5.34
C GLY A 9 7.54 -10.20 -4.54
N TYR A 10 6.84 -9.34 -3.79
CA TYR A 10 5.74 -9.70 -2.88
C TYR A 10 4.55 -10.41 -3.54
N ILE A 11 4.42 -10.35 -4.86
CA ILE A 11 3.38 -11.06 -5.63
C ILE A 11 3.96 -12.27 -6.36
N GLY A 12 4.97 -12.05 -7.20
CA GLY A 12 5.46 -13.10 -8.08
C GLY A 12 6.13 -14.27 -7.36
N LEU A 13 6.83 -14.06 -6.24
CA LEU A 13 7.43 -15.16 -5.48
C LEU A 13 6.38 -16.03 -4.79
N PRO A 14 5.40 -15.48 -4.02
CA PRO A 14 4.34 -16.31 -3.44
C PRO A 14 3.51 -17.03 -4.49
N THR A 15 3.10 -16.36 -5.57
CA THR A 15 2.37 -16.99 -6.69
C THR A 15 3.16 -18.15 -7.26
N SER A 16 4.46 -17.99 -7.49
CA SER A 16 5.37 -19.03 -7.99
C SER A 16 5.48 -20.22 -7.03
N ALA A 17 5.63 -19.94 -5.73
CA ALA A 17 5.73 -20.95 -4.69
C ALA A 17 4.44 -21.77 -4.57
N VAL A 18 3.28 -21.12 -4.66
CA VAL A 18 1.97 -21.79 -4.63
C VAL A 18 1.81 -22.67 -5.85
N PHE A 19 2.06 -22.22 -7.08
CA PHE A 19 2.03 -23.07 -8.27
C PHE A 19 2.92 -24.31 -8.10
N ALA A 20 4.16 -24.12 -7.63
CA ALA A 20 5.12 -25.19 -7.44
C ALA A 20 4.65 -26.18 -6.36
N ASN A 21 4.02 -25.70 -5.27
CA ASN A 21 3.44 -26.51 -4.21
C ASN A 21 2.29 -27.41 -4.71
N TYR A 22 1.54 -26.94 -5.72
CA TYR A 22 0.51 -27.70 -6.40
C TYR A 22 1.06 -28.58 -7.58
N GLY A 23 2.38 -28.76 -7.62
CA GLY A 23 3.05 -29.72 -8.52
C GLY A 23 3.41 -29.18 -9.91
N VAL A 24 3.18 -27.91 -10.17
CA VAL A 24 3.59 -27.23 -11.41
C VAL A 24 5.11 -27.04 -11.41
N ASP A 25 5.76 -27.18 -12.56
CA ASP A 25 7.19 -26.84 -12.72
C ASP A 25 7.31 -25.33 -12.95
N VAL A 26 7.99 -24.63 -12.05
CA VAL A 26 8.07 -23.15 -12.07
C VAL A 26 9.51 -22.67 -12.24
N VAL A 27 9.68 -21.71 -13.16
CA VAL A 27 10.91 -20.91 -13.30
C VAL A 27 10.55 -19.47 -12.93
N GLY A 28 11.11 -19.00 -11.82
CA GLY A 28 11.00 -17.61 -11.42
C GLY A 28 12.16 -16.79 -12.01
N VAL A 29 11.88 -15.63 -12.56
CA VAL A 29 12.87 -14.75 -13.18
C VAL A 29 12.96 -13.44 -12.40
N ASP A 30 14.17 -13.07 -11.98
CA ASP A 30 14.45 -11.79 -11.37
C ASP A 30 15.73 -11.19 -11.95
N ILE A 31 15.82 -9.86 -11.96
CA ILE A 31 17.01 -9.15 -12.46
C ILE A 31 18.18 -9.16 -11.46
N SER A 32 17.91 -9.44 -10.19
CA SER A 32 18.88 -9.45 -9.12
C SER A 32 19.54 -10.82 -8.97
N GLN A 33 20.84 -10.92 -9.26
CA GLN A 33 21.62 -12.13 -9.01
C GLN A 33 21.52 -12.57 -7.54
N HIS A 34 21.53 -11.61 -6.60
CA HIS A 34 21.40 -11.89 -5.17
C HIS A 34 20.08 -12.60 -4.84
N VAL A 35 18.97 -12.12 -5.41
CA VAL A 35 17.65 -12.75 -5.23
C VAL A 35 17.63 -14.16 -5.80
N VAL A 36 18.15 -14.33 -7.04
CA VAL A 36 18.22 -15.64 -7.71
C VAL A 36 19.05 -16.62 -6.90
N ASP A 37 20.23 -16.22 -6.42
CA ASP A 37 21.10 -17.10 -5.64
C ASP A 37 20.46 -17.50 -4.30
N LYS A 38 19.79 -16.54 -3.64
CA LYS A 38 19.11 -16.77 -2.36
C LYS A 38 17.97 -17.79 -2.53
N LEU A 39 17.10 -17.56 -3.50
CA LEU A 39 15.96 -18.43 -3.78
C LEU A 39 16.38 -19.84 -4.20
N ASN A 40 17.44 -19.99 -4.99
CA ASN A 40 17.96 -21.31 -5.38
C ASN A 40 18.58 -22.10 -4.19
N ARG A 41 18.89 -21.45 -3.07
CA ARG A 41 19.23 -22.11 -1.82
C ARG A 41 18.01 -22.45 -0.94
N GLY A 42 16.80 -22.12 -1.39
CA GLY A 42 15.56 -22.28 -0.61
C GLY A 42 15.36 -21.18 0.45
N GLU A 43 16.05 -20.05 0.30
CA GLU A 43 15.93 -18.88 1.21
C GLU A 43 15.08 -17.80 0.56
N ILE A 44 14.33 -17.02 1.36
CA ILE A 44 13.49 -15.91 0.89
C ILE A 44 14.14 -14.55 1.17
N HIS A 45 13.77 -13.54 0.40
CA HIS A 45 14.24 -12.14 0.54
C HIS A 45 13.13 -11.17 0.90
N ILE A 46 11.91 -11.67 1.08
CA ILE A 46 10.73 -10.93 1.54
C ILE A 46 10.15 -11.64 2.76
N GLU A 47 9.49 -10.92 3.64
CA GLU A 47 8.86 -11.49 4.83
C GLU A 47 7.37 -11.77 4.56
N GLU A 48 6.99 -13.06 4.65
CA GLU A 48 5.59 -13.50 4.59
C GLU A 48 5.46 -14.82 5.38
N PRO A 49 4.51 -14.92 6.30
CA PRO A 49 4.33 -16.13 7.11
C PRO A 49 4.16 -17.40 6.26
N GLY A 50 4.98 -18.43 6.55
CA GLY A 50 4.94 -19.72 5.87
C GLY A 50 5.63 -19.76 4.49
N LEU A 51 5.96 -18.63 3.89
CA LEU A 51 6.57 -18.58 2.55
C LEU A 51 7.96 -19.19 2.54
N GLY A 52 8.79 -18.95 3.56
CA GLY A 52 10.15 -19.49 3.64
C GLY A 52 10.15 -21.03 3.64
N GLU A 53 9.29 -21.65 4.42
CA GLU A 53 9.14 -23.10 4.48
C GLU A 53 8.66 -23.66 3.13
N MET A 54 7.66 -23.02 2.51
CA MET A 54 7.13 -23.42 1.21
C MET A 54 8.19 -23.33 0.12
N VAL A 55 8.95 -22.22 0.03
CA VAL A 55 10.03 -22.05 -0.97
C VAL A 55 11.12 -23.09 -0.78
N ALA A 56 11.58 -23.36 0.45
CA ALA A 56 12.56 -24.38 0.75
C ALA A 56 12.10 -25.77 0.29
N ASP A 57 10.83 -26.12 0.55
CA ASP A 57 10.25 -27.41 0.16
C ASP A 57 10.14 -27.57 -1.37
N VAL A 58 9.63 -26.58 -2.08
CA VAL A 58 9.47 -26.66 -3.55
C VAL A 58 10.80 -26.61 -4.29
N VAL A 59 11.82 -25.92 -3.76
CA VAL A 59 13.20 -25.96 -4.29
C VAL A 59 13.80 -27.35 -4.08
N ALA A 60 13.69 -27.91 -2.87
CA ALA A 60 14.20 -29.26 -2.57
C ALA A 60 13.55 -30.34 -3.44
N LYS A 61 12.26 -30.19 -3.78
CA LYS A 61 11.52 -31.07 -4.71
C LYS A 61 11.84 -30.83 -6.18
N GLY A 62 12.64 -29.82 -6.52
CA GLY A 62 12.95 -29.43 -7.90
C GLY A 62 11.76 -28.86 -8.68
N LYS A 63 10.72 -28.40 -7.99
CA LYS A 63 9.52 -27.80 -8.58
C LYS A 63 9.62 -26.30 -8.82
N PHE A 64 10.49 -25.63 -8.10
CA PHE A 64 10.82 -24.23 -8.28
C PHE A 64 12.32 -24.02 -8.42
N ARG A 65 12.72 -23.15 -9.31
CA ARG A 65 14.07 -22.57 -9.40
C ARG A 65 14.01 -21.14 -9.90
N ALA A 66 14.97 -20.34 -9.50
CA ALA A 66 15.14 -18.97 -9.96
C ALA A 66 16.19 -18.86 -11.07
N SER A 67 16.04 -17.87 -11.96
CA SER A 67 16.89 -17.60 -13.11
C SER A 67 16.97 -16.08 -13.39
N LEU A 68 18.00 -15.63 -14.07
CA LEU A 68 18.11 -14.26 -14.59
C LEU A 68 17.37 -14.06 -15.92
N SER A 69 16.99 -15.14 -16.59
CA SER A 69 16.38 -15.10 -17.91
C SER A 69 15.17 -16.00 -18.00
N PRO A 70 14.14 -15.61 -18.77
CA PRO A 70 13.00 -16.49 -19.07
C PRO A 70 13.41 -17.74 -19.82
N GLU A 71 12.52 -18.73 -19.82
CA GLU A 71 12.62 -19.98 -20.56
C GLU A 71 11.28 -20.35 -21.17
N LYS A 72 11.27 -21.28 -22.13
CA LYS A 72 10.04 -21.85 -22.67
C LYS A 72 9.15 -22.41 -21.56
N ALA A 73 7.90 -22.01 -21.58
CA ALA A 73 6.87 -22.41 -20.62
C ALA A 73 5.49 -22.45 -21.28
N ASP A 74 4.49 -23.08 -20.62
CA ASP A 74 3.12 -23.08 -21.08
C ASP A 74 2.40 -21.76 -20.74
N ALA A 75 2.78 -21.14 -19.61
CA ALA A 75 2.28 -19.86 -19.16
C ALA A 75 3.40 -18.96 -18.65
N PHE A 76 3.30 -17.65 -18.99
CA PHE A 76 4.21 -16.59 -18.55
C PHE A 76 3.44 -15.61 -17.68
N ILE A 77 3.90 -15.39 -16.45
CA ILE A 77 3.29 -14.47 -15.49
C ILE A 77 4.22 -13.26 -15.31
N ILE A 78 3.69 -12.06 -15.51
CA ILE A 78 4.41 -10.80 -15.34
C ILE A 78 3.94 -10.13 -14.05
N ALA A 79 4.82 -10.09 -13.04
CA ALA A 79 4.55 -9.56 -11.71
C ALA A 79 5.65 -8.56 -11.30
N VAL A 80 5.84 -7.55 -12.13
CA VAL A 80 6.86 -6.49 -11.98
C VAL A 80 6.26 -5.21 -11.41
N PRO A 81 7.08 -4.30 -10.83
CA PRO A 81 6.59 -3.03 -10.30
C PRO A 81 5.94 -2.13 -11.38
N THR A 82 4.95 -1.34 -10.95
CA THR A 82 4.25 -0.33 -11.77
C THR A 82 4.11 0.96 -10.98
N PRO A 83 5.21 1.72 -10.77
CA PRO A 83 5.16 2.98 -10.04
C PRO A 83 4.44 4.08 -10.82
N ASN A 84 4.18 5.21 -10.17
CA ASN A 84 3.75 6.42 -10.87
C ASN A 84 4.91 7.07 -11.63
N ASN A 85 4.62 7.62 -12.79
CA ASN A 85 5.48 8.60 -13.46
C ASN A 85 5.47 9.94 -12.71
N ASP A 86 6.52 10.71 -12.90
CA ASP A 86 6.59 12.11 -12.44
C ASP A 86 5.99 13.05 -13.50
N ASP A 87 4.68 12.90 -13.75
CA ASP A 87 3.91 13.73 -14.66
C ASP A 87 2.72 14.37 -13.91
N GLU A 88 1.99 15.28 -14.58
CA GLU A 88 0.89 16.06 -14.00
C GLU A 88 -0.16 15.19 -13.29
N HIS A 89 -0.42 14.00 -13.82
CA HIS A 89 -1.48 13.12 -13.31
C HIS A 89 -0.94 11.83 -12.69
N LYS A 90 0.38 11.73 -12.48
CA LYS A 90 1.04 10.54 -11.91
C LYS A 90 0.62 9.25 -12.62
N SER A 91 0.75 9.23 -13.94
CA SER A 91 0.37 8.08 -14.77
C SER A 91 1.13 6.81 -14.40
N CYS A 92 0.62 5.66 -14.80
CA CYS A 92 1.28 4.38 -14.59
C CYS A 92 2.55 4.25 -15.43
N ASP A 93 3.69 3.99 -14.80
CA ASP A 93 4.92 3.62 -15.53
C ASP A 93 4.82 2.15 -15.98
N LEU A 94 4.65 1.98 -17.28
CA LEU A 94 4.52 0.68 -17.92
C LEU A 94 5.87 0.09 -18.38
N THR A 95 6.98 0.79 -18.17
CA THR A 95 8.30 0.40 -18.67
C THR A 95 8.65 -1.03 -18.29
N TYR A 96 8.49 -1.37 -17.01
CA TYR A 96 8.83 -2.71 -16.52
C TYR A 96 7.92 -3.81 -17.07
N VAL A 97 6.63 -3.54 -17.23
CA VAL A 97 5.65 -4.50 -17.78
C VAL A 97 5.97 -4.75 -19.27
N LEU A 98 6.20 -3.70 -20.05
CA LEU A 98 6.51 -3.83 -21.47
C LEU A 98 7.86 -4.50 -21.70
N ASP A 99 8.86 -4.18 -20.88
CA ASP A 99 10.18 -4.83 -20.98
C ASP A 99 10.12 -6.30 -20.56
N ALA A 100 9.39 -6.65 -19.52
CA ALA A 100 9.16 -8.04 -19.15
C ALA A 100 8.41 -8.79 -20.26
N THR A 101 7.41 -8.18 -20.89
CA THR A 101 6.70 -8.75 -22.02
C THR A 101 7.66 -9.00 -23.19
N ARG A 102 8.49 -8.01 -23.57
CA ARG A 102 9.50 -8.19 -24.64
C ARG A 102 10.49 -9.32 -24.34
N LYS A 103 10.90 -9.46 -23.07
CA LYS A 103 11.84 -10.51 -22.65
C LYS A 103 11.26 -11.91 -22.73
N VAL A 104 9.95 -12.10 -22.53
CA VAL A 104 9.33 -13.44 -22.62
C VAL A 104 8.99 -13.82 -24.06
N LEU A 105 8.68 -12.88 -24.95
CA LEU A 105 8.25 -13.13 -26.33
C LEU A 105 9.15 -14.10 -27.12
N PRO A 106 10.50 -14.07 -27.03
CA PRO A 106 11.37 -15.05 -27.71
C PRO A 106 11.18 -16.50 -27.27
N PHE A 107 10.55 -16.74 -26.14
CA PHE A 107 10.32 -18.04 -25.55
C PHE A 107 8.86 -18.52 -25.69
N VAL A 108 8.00 -17.66 -26.21
CA VAL A 108 6.56 -17.91 -26.40
C VAL A 108 6.34 -18.77 -27.65
N GLU A 109 5.47 -19.76 -27.53
CA GLU A 109 5.05 -20.65 -28.61
C GLU A 109 3.52 -20.62 -28.75
N LYS A 110 2.99 -21.08 -29.88
CA LYS A 110 1.53 -21.17 -30.08
C LYS A 110 0.88 -22.04 -29.00
N GLY A 111 -0.22 -21.55 -28.48
CA GLY A 111 -0.96 -22.16 -27.36
C GLY A 111 -0.58 -21.66 -25.98
N ASN A 112 0.49 -20.86 -25.88
CA ASN A 112 0.92 -20.32 -24.57
C ASN A 112 -0.01 -19.20 -24.08
N VAL A 113 0.05 -18.95 -22.76
CA VAL A 113 -0.69 -17.91 -22.07
C VAL A 113 0.29 -16.87 -21.51
N ILE A 114 0.10 -15.59 -21.85
CA ILE A 114 0.80 -14.47 -21.22
C ILE A 114 -0.17 -13.79 -20.25
N ILE A 115 0.21 -13.68 -18.99
CA ILE A 115 -0.61 -13.15 -17.92
C ILE A 115 0.11 -11.95 -17.29
N VAL A 116 -0.53 -10.81 -17.25
CA VAL A 116 -0.05 -9.65 -16.47
C VAL A 116 -0.80 -9.64 -15.14
N GLU A 117 -0.07 -9.90 -14.04
CA GLU A 117 -0.57 -9.79 -12.66
C GLU A 117 -0.30 -8.40 -12.07
N SER A 118 0.71 -7.68 -12.55
CA SER A 118 0.99 -6.31 -12.13
C SER A 118 -0.24 -5.44 -12.23
N THR A 119 -0.47 -4.58 -11.23
CA THR A 119 -1.53 -3.56 -11.30
C THR A 119 -1.19 -2.55 -12.39
N ILE A 120 -2.08 -2.38 -13.34
CA ILE A 120 -1.88 -1.53 -14.53
C ILE A 120 -3.05 -0.59 -14.75
N ALA A 121 -2.80 0.51 -15.46
CA ALA A 121 -3.83 1.48 -15.82
C ALA A 121 -4.88 0.85 -16.76
N PRO A 122 -6.14 1.31 -16.75
CA PRO A 122 -7.18 0.81 -17.64
C PRO A 122 -6.77 0.90 -19.12
N ARG A 123 -7.11 -0.13 -19.89
CA ARG A 123 -6.76 -0.31 -21.31
C ARG A 123 -5.28 -0.60 -21.61
N THR A 124 -4.44 -0.85 -20.60
CA THR A 124 -3.03 -1.17 -20.83
C THR A 124 -2.88 -2.44 -21.68
N MET A 125 -3.67 -3.46 -21.40
CA MET A 125 -3.62 -4.71 -22.16
C MET A 125 -3.99 -4.51 -23.62
N ASP A 126 -5.05 -3.73 -23.91
CA ASP A 126 -5.49 -3.45 -25.27
C ASP A 126 -4.54 -2.52 -26.03
N ASP A 127 -4.10 -1.43 -25.38
CA ASP A 127 -3.43 -0.33 -26.05
C ASP A 127 -1.91 -0.52 -26.16
N PHE A 128 -1.29 -1.35 -25.29
CA PHE A 128 0.17 -1.50 -25.22
C PHE A 128 0.63 -2.95 -25.30
N VAL A 129 0.07 -3.86 -24.48
CA VAL A 129 0.59 -5.23 -24.40
C VAL A 129 0.16 -6.04 -25.62
N LYS A 130 -1.11 -5.95 -26.04
CA LYS A 130 -1.62 -6.65 -27.20
C LYS A 130 -0.86 -6.26 -28.49
N PRO A 131 -0.68 -4.96 -28.82
CA PRO A 131 0.10 -4.58 -30.02
C PRO A 131 1.52 -5.13 -30.01
N LEU A 132 2.18 -5.09 -28.85
CA LEU A 132 3.55 -5.62 -28.69
C LEU A 132 3.65 -7.12 -29.01
N VAL A 133 2.63 -7.88 -28.60
CA VAL A 133 2.54 -9.32 -28.86
C VAL A 133 2.22 -9.59 -30.34
N GLU A 134 1.33 -8.80 -30.95
CA GLU A 134 0.98 -8.92 -32.36
C GLU A 134 2.15 -8.51 -33.29
N GLU A 135 2.96 -7.51 -32.91
CA GLU A 135 4.20 -7.15 -33.61
C GLU A 135 5.23 -8.28 -33.62
N ALA A 136 5.20 -9.17 -32.61
CA ALA A 136 6.04 -10.36 -32.58
C ALA A 136 5.53 -11.50 -33.49
N GLY A 137 4.41 -11.28 -34.20
CA GLY A 137 3.88 -12.19 -35.21
C GLY A 137 2.82 -13.19 -34.68
N PHE A 138 2.25 -12.95 -33.51
CA PHE A 138 1.18 -13.77 -32.94
C PHE A 138 -0.20 -13.15 -33.14
N THR A 139 -1.22 -13.98 -33.31
CA THR A 139 -2.63 -13.56 -33.27
C THR A 139 -3.19 -13.86 -31.88
N VAL A 140 -3.53 -12.79 -31.13
CA VAL A 140 -4.08 -12.90 -29.78
C VAL A 140 -5.47 -13.49 -29.82
N GLY A 141 -5.73 -14.53 -29.03
CA GLY A 141 -6.98 -15.29 -28.98
C GLY A 141 -7.03 -16.49 -29.91
N GLU A 142 -6.05 -16.64 -30.82
CA GLU A 142 -5.91 -17.79 -31.74
C GLU A 142 -4.58 -18.51 -31.50
N ASP A 143 -3.47 -17.81 -31.70
CA ASP A 143 -2.12 -18.36 -31.56
C ASP A 143 -1.66 -18.40 -30.10
N ILE A 144 -1.92 -17.32 -29.36
CA ILE A 144 -1.62 -17.16 -27.95
C ILE A 144 -2.77 -16.50 -27.18
N TYR A 145 -2.76 -16.67 -25.86
CA TYR A 145 -3.78 -16.11 -25.00
C TYR A 145 -3.20 -15.02 -24.10
N LEU A 146 -3.81 -13.85 -24.12
CA LEU A 146 -3.35 -12.68 -23.37
C LEU A 146 -4.36 -12.31 -22.28
N VAL A 147 -3.90 -12.27 -21.03
CA VAL A 147 -4.74 -12.21 -19.84
C VAL A 147 -4.22 -11.14 -18.87
N HIS A 148 -5.13 -10.39 -18.27
CA HIS A 148 -4.86 -9.63 -17.05
C HIS A 148 -5.53 -10.32 -15.87
N CYS A 149 -4.75 -10.64 -14.85
CA CYS A 149 -5.25 -11.28 -13.63
C CYS A 149 -4.68 -10.56 -12.41
N PRO A 150 -5.26 -9.42 -12.01
CA PRO A 150 -4.73 -8.59 -10.94
C PRO A 150 -4.74 -9.30 -9.59
N GLU A 151 -3.68 -9.11 -8.81
CA GLU A 151 -3.59 -9.69 -7.48
C GLU A 151 -4.26 -8.78 -6.43
N ARG A 152 -4.89 -9.39 -5.40
CA ARG A 152 -5.70 -8.71 -4.40
C ARG A 152 -5.47 -9.24 -2.98
N VAL A 153 -4.26 -9.70 -2.70
CA VAL A 153 -3.87 -10.25 -1.40
C VAL A 153 -3.38 -9.19 -0.41
N LEU A 154 -3.48 -9.49 0.87
CA LEU A 154 -2.96 -8.67 1.96
C LEU A 154 -1.65 -9.29 2.49
N PRO A 155 -0.58 -8.48 2.64
CA PRO A 155 0.63 -8.91 3.34
C PRO A 155 0.32 -9.49 4.72
N GLY A 156 0.95 -10.62 5.03
CA GLY A 156 0.73 -11.40 6.25
C GLY A 156 -0.30 -12.52 6.10
N GLN A 157 -1.04 -12.58 4.96
CA GLN A 157 -2.01 -13.64 4.65
C GLN A 157 -1.95 -14.07 3.17
N ILE A 158 -0.88 -13.73 2.46
CA ILE A 158 -0.78 -13.89 1.00
C ILE A 158 -1.04 -15.35 0.58
N LEU A 159 -0.37 -16.30 1.23
CA LEU A 159 -0.48 -17.72 0.84
C LEU A 159 -1.91 -18.27 1.00
N HIS A 160 -2.60 -17.88 2.06
CA HIS A 160 -3.98 -18.28 2.28
C HIS A 160 -4.92 -17.64 1.25
N GLU A 161 -4.77 -16.34 1.04
CA GLU A 161 -5.63 -15.56 0.16
C GLU A 161 -5.44 -15.92 -1.32
N LEU A 162 -4.22 -16.24 -1.75
CA LEU A 162 -3.96 -16.73 -3.13
C LEU A 162 -4.81 -17.94 -3.49
N VAL A 163 -5.02 -18.86 -2.53
CA VAL A 163 -5.76 -20.10 -2.75
C VAL A 163 -7.27 -19.89 -2.60
N HIS A 164 -7.70 -19.15 -1.56
CA HIS A 164 -9.11 -19.14 -1.15
C HIS A 164 -9.91 -17.92 -1.63
N ASN A 165 -9.26 -16.80 -1.98
CA ASN A 165 -9.98 -15.64 -2.49
C ASN A 165 -10.50 -15.88 -3.91
N ASN A 166 -11.64 -15.26 -4.21
CA ASN A 166 -12.15 -15.20 -5.58
C ASN A 166 -11.14 -14.47 -6.48
N ARG A 167 -10.93 -14.96 -7.69
CA ARG A 167 -9.95 -14.39 -8.63
C ARG A 167 -10.64 -13.84 -9.87
N ILE A 168 -10.25 -12.62 -10.29
CA ILE A 168 -10.73 -12.02 -11.54
C ILE A 168 -9.72 -12.37 -12.64
N VAL A 169 -10.22 -12.92 -13.74
CA VAL A 169 -9.42 -13.29 -14.92
C VAL A 169 -10.00 -12.58 -16.14
N GLY A 170 -9.31 -11.52 -16.57
CA GLY A 170 -9.69 -10.71 -17.73
C GLY A 170 -8.92 -11.11 -18.98
N GLY A 171 -9.62 -11.60 -20.00
CA GLY A 171 -9.01 -11.92 -21.29
C GLY A 171 -9.15 -10.81 -22.32
N ILE A 172 -8.23 -10.70 -23.27
CA ILE A 172 -8.44 -9.88 -24.48
C ILE A 172 -9.61 -10.43 -25.29
N THR A 173 -9.75 -11.75 -25.33
CA THR A 173 -10.92 -12.45 -25.88
C THR A 173 -11.49 -13.41 -24.85
N THR A 174 -12.65 -14.00 -25.12
CA THR A 174 -13.24 -15.02 -24.25
C THR A 174 -12.29 -16.23 -24.10
N GLU A 175 -11.66 -16.66 -25.20
CA GLU A 175 -10.70 -17.77 -25.22
C GLU A 175 -9.48 -17.47 -24.35
N CYS A 176 -9.03 -16.20 -24.32
CA CYS A 176 -7.97 -15.74 -23.43
C CYS A 176 -8.39 -15.87 -21.96
N ALA A 177 -9.58 -15.43 -21.59
CA ALA A 177 -10.09 -15.57 -20.23
C ALA A 177 -10.22 -17.05 -19.81
N GLU A 178 -10.68 -17.92 -20.71
CA GLU A 178 -10.75 -19.36 -20.47
C GLU A 178 -9.35 -19.98 -20.28
N ALA A 179 -8.37 -19.55 -21.07
CA ALA A 179 -7.00 -20.01 -20.93
C ALA A 179 -6.39 -19.60 -19.59
N GLY A 180 -6.56 -18.35 -19.19
CA GLY A 180 -6.12 -17.84 -17.87
C GLY A 180 -6.80 -18.58 -16.72
N ALA A 181 -8.11 -18.80 -16.83
CA ALA A 181 -8.86 -19.54 -15.81
C ALA A 181 -8.35 -20.98 -15.63
N ARG A 182 -7.93 -21.65 -16.72
CA ARG A 182 -7.31 -22.98 -16.61
C ARG A 182 -5.96 -22.96 -15.89
N VAL A 183 -5.15 -21.90 -16.08
CA VAL A 183 -3.87 -21.76 -15.39
C VAL A 183 -4.09 -21.62 -13.89
N TYR A 184 -4.93 -20.68 -13.45
CA TYR A 184 -5.18 -20.46 -12.02
C TYR A 184 -6.04 -21.55 -11.36
N GLY A 185 -6.90 -22.23 -12.12
CA GLY A 185 -7.66 -23.37 -11.64
C GLY A 185 -6.81 -24.54 -11.15
N THR A 186 -5.47 -24.45 -11.29
CA THR A 186 -4.52 -25.41 -10.72
C THR A 186 -4.53 -25.37 -9.19
N PHE A 187 -4.70 -24.19 -8.58
CA PHE A 187 -4.61 -24.04 -7.12
C PHE A 187 -5.74 -23.20 -6.49
N VAL A 188 -6.45 -22.38 -7.28
CA VAL A 188 -7.51 -21.50 -6.75
C VAL A 188 -8.73 -22.31 -6.38
N GLU A 189 -9.13 -22.25 -5.12
CA GLU A 189 -10.34 -22.87 -4.57
C GLU A 189 -11.53 -21.89 -4.55
N GLY A 190 -11.25 -20.57 -4.57
CA GLY A 190 -12.27 -19.54 -4.71
C GLY A 190 -12.90 -19.51 -6.11
N GLU A 191 -13.91 -18.67 -6.29
CA GLU A 191 -14.54 -18.47 -7.60
C GLU A 191 -13.57 -17.78 -8.58
N ILE A 192 -13.45 -18.31 -9.80
CA ILE A 192 -12.73 -17.65 -10.90
C ILE A 192 -13.74 -16.91 -11.76
N VAL A 193 -13.79 -15.58 -11.59
CA VAL A 193 -14.67 -14.69 -12.33
C VAL A 193 -14.02 -14.32 -13.66
N LYS A 194 -14.55 -14.80 -14.76
CA LYS A 194 -14.04 -14.48 -16.10
C LYS A 194 -14.70 -13.22 -16.64
N THR A 195 -13.89 -12.32 -17.22
CA THR A 195 -14.34 -11.06 -17.80
C THR A 195 -13.38 -10.61 -18.90
N ASP A 196 -13.57 -9.43 -19.47
CA ASP A 196 -12.60 -8.79 -20.37
C ASP A 196 -11.46 -8.11 -19.58
N ALA A 197 -10.33 -7.90 -20.25
CA ALA A 197 -9.12 -7.36 -19.61
C ALA A 197 -9.36 -5.95 -19.03
N LYS A 198 -10.08 -5.07 -19.73
CA LYS A 198 -10.36 -3.68 -19.29
C LYS A 198 -11.20 -3.66 -18.01
N THR A 199 -12.16 -4.56 -17.91
CA THR A 199 -13.00 -4.70 -16.71
C THR A 199 -12.17 -5.22 -15.54
N ALA A 200 -11.25 -6.17 -15.74
CA ALA A 200 -10.35 -6.67 -14.70
C ALA A 200 -9.40 -5.58 -14.22
N GLU A 201 -8.78 -4.81 -15.12
CA GLU A 201 -7.92 -3.66 -14.80
C GLU A 201 -8.66 -2.64 -13.94
N MET A 202 -9.84 -2.21 -14.38
CA MET A 202 -10.62 -1.21 -13.65
C MET A 202 -11.13 -1.74 -12.31
N SER A 203 -11.54 -3.00 -12.21
CA SER A 203 -12.07 -3.59 -10.99
C SER A 203 -11.03 -3.56 -9.87
N LYS A 204 -9.78 -3.92 -10.17
CA LYS A 204 -8.67 -3.86 -9.21
C LYS A 204 -8.42 -2.46 -8.69
N LEU A 205 -8.36 -1.49 -9.59
CA LEU A 205 -8.12 -0.09 -9.23
C LEU A 205 -9.26 0.47 -8.39
N MET A 206 -10.51 0.09 -8.69
CA MET A 206 -11.67 0.56 -7.95
C MET A 206 -11.75 0.05 -6.51
N GLU A 207 -11.22 -1.13 -6.19
CA GLU A 207 -11.15 -1.63 -4.82
C GLU A 207 -10.31 -0.68 -3.93
N ASN A 208 -9.15 -0.26 -4.41
CA ASN A 208 -8.29 0.69 -3.70
C ASN A 208 -8.82 2.12 -3.76
N THR A 209 -9.35 2.55 -4.90
CA THR A 209 -9.97 3.86 -5.07
C THR A 209 -11.16 4.06 -4.14
N PHE A 210 -12.02 3.05 -3.98
CA PHE A 210 -13.13 3.08 -3.03
C PHE A 210 -12.64 3.39 -1.60
N ARG A 211 -11.60 2.71 -1.15
CA ARG A 211 -11.03 2.95 0.18
C ARG A 211 -10.42 4.35 0.29
N ASP A 212 -9.66 4.79 -0.69
CA ASP A 212 -9.04 6.11 -0.72
C ASP A 212 -10.06 7.24 -0.67
N VAL A 213 -11.13 7.14 -1.47
CA VAL A 213 -12.24 8.12 -1.48
C VAL A 213 -12.95 8.17 -0.12
N ASN A 214 -13.21 7.02 0.50
CA ASN A 214 -13.86 6.99 1.82
C ASN A 214 -12.96 7.51 2.94
N ILE A 215 -11.64 7.32 2.85
CA ILE A 215 -10.68 7.94 3.78
C ILE A 215 -10.64 9.46 3.55
N ALA A 216 -10.65 9.92 2.31
CA ALA A 216 -10.69 11.36 1.99
C ALA A 216 -11.96 12.02 2.55
N LEU A 217 -13.11 11.38 2.44
CA LEU A 217 -14.36 11.87 3.03
C LEU A 217 -14.25 12.00 4.56
N ALA A 218 -13.64 11.02 5.24
CA ALA A 218 -13.43 11.10 6.69
C ALA A 218 -12.44 12.21 7.07
N ASN A 219 -11.37 12.40 6.29
CA ASN A 219 -10.39 13.45 6.48
C ASN A 219 -10.97 14.85 6.26
N GLU A 220 -11.77 15.03 5.21
CA GLU A 220 -12.50 16.28 4.96
C GLU A 220 -13.49 16.56 6.09
N LEU A 221 -14.27 15.55 6.52
CA LEU A 221 -15.21 15.69 7.61
C LEU A 221 -14.51 16.11 8.91
N ALA A 222 -13.30 15.59 9.18
CA ALA A 222 -12.52 16.01 10.35
C ALA A 222 -12.15 17.51 10.29
N LYS A 223 -11.77 18.02 9.12
CA LYS A 223 -11.49 19.46 8.93
C LYS A 223 -12.72 20.32 9.12
N VAL A 224 -13.85 19.93 8.51
CA VAL A 224 -15.15 20.63 8.63
C VAL A 224 -15.63 20.61 10.07
N CYS A 225 -15.60 19.48 10.76
CA CYS A 225 -16.02 19.37 12.15
C CYS A 225 -15.13 20.21 13.09
N ASN A 226 -13.82 20.23 12.84
CA ASN A 226 -12.90 21.07 13.60
C ASN A 226 -13.23 22.58 13.40
N ASP A 227 -13.62 23.00 12.21
CA ASP A 227 -14.04 24.38 11.93
C ASP A 227 -15.36 24.74 12.62
N LEU A 228 -16.28 23.79 12.72
CA LEU A 228 -17.63 23.98 13.29
C LEU A 228 -17.72 23.63 14.79
N ASP A 229 -16.63 23.35 15.49
CA ASP A 229 -16.59 22.95 16.91
C ASP A 229 -17.37 21.65 17.21
N ILE A 230 -17.34 20.71 16.27
CA ILE A 230 -18.04 19.43 16.36
C ILE A 230 -17.02 18.30 16.59
N ASN A 231 -17.37 17.33 17.43
CA ASN A 231 -16.61 16.10 17.60
C ASN A 231 -16.85 15.16 16.39
N VAL A 232 -15.88 15.07 15.48
CA VAL A 232 -15.99 14.22 14.28
C VAL A 232 -16.11 12.74 14.62
N LEU A 233 -15.50 12.28 15.72
CA LEU A 233 -15.52 10.85 16.10
C LEU A 233 -16.93 10.43 16.54
N ASP A 234 -17.64 11.32 17.27
CA ASP A 234 -19.04 11.09 17.62
C ASP A 234 -19.95 11.08 16.38
N VAL A 235 -19.68 12.00 15.43
CA VAL A 235 -20.43 12.03 14.16
C VAL A 235 -20.26 10.73 13.40
N ILE A 236 -19.02 10.23 13.28
CA ILE A 236 -18.72 8.96 12.60
C ILE A 236 -19.40 7.78 13.33
N GLU A 237 -19.28 7.71 14.65
CA GLU A 237 -19.91 6.64 15.44
C GLU A 237 -21.42 6.63 15.25
N MET A 238 -22.08 7.80 15.36
CA MET A 238 -23.53 7.90 15.22
C MET A 238 -23.99 7.60 13.78
N ALA A 239 -23.28 8.10 12.76
CA ALA A 239 -23.62 7.86 11.37
C ALA A 239 -23.49 6.37 11.02
N ASN A 240 -22.47 5.69 11.54
CA ASN A 240 -22.22 4.25 11.32
C ASN A 240 -23.25 3.34 12.00
N LYS A 241 -24.09 3.85 12.90
CA LYS A 241 -25.27 3.11 13.41
C LYS A 241 -26.35 2.93 12.35
N HIS A 242 -26.30 3.71 11.27
CA HIS A 242 -27.22 3.53 10.16
C HIS A 242 -26.75 2.36 9.28
N PRO A 243 -27.60 1.36 8.94
CA PRO A 243 -27.19 0.09 8.33
C PRO A 243 -26.58 0.22 6.92
N ARG A 244 -26.69 1.38 6.26
CA ARG A 244 -26.14 1.65 4.93
C ARG A 244 -24.95 2.62 4.95
N VAL A 245 -24.40 2.94 6.12
CA VAL A 245 -23.31 3.89 6.29
C VAL A 245 -22.13 3.20 6.94
N ASN A 246 -20.93 3.38 6.36
CA ASN A 246 -19.67 2.89 6.91
C ASN A 246 -18.57 3.93 6.64
N LEU A 247 -18.57 5.01 7.41
CA LEU A 247 -17.54 6.03 7.37
C LEU A 247 -16.25 5.49 7.97
N HIS A 248 -15.13 5.74 7.31
CA HIS A 248 -13.81 5.44 7.83
C HIS A 248 -13.40 6.43 8.93
N SER A 249 -12.34 6.10 9.67
CA SER A 249 -11.71 7.03 10.60
C SER A 249 -10.78 7.99 9.86
N PRO A 250 -10.74 9.28 10.23
CA PRO A 250 -9.74 10.21 9.73
C PRO A 250 -8.35 9.83 10.21
N GLY A 251 -7.33 10.26 9.48
CA GLY A 251 -5.93 9.97 9.80
C GLY A 251 -4.96 11.01 9.24
N PRO A 252 -3.65 10.81 9.43
CA PRO A 252 -2.62 11.78 9.05
C PRO A 252 -2.33 11.82 7.54
N GLY A 253 -3.02 11.01 6.74
CA GLY A 253 -2.84 10.86 5.30
C GLY A 253 -2.94 9.41 4.87
N VAL A 254 -2.70 9.16 3.59
CA VAL A 254 -2.77 7.83 2.96
C VAL A 254 -1.43 7.52 2.30
N GLY A 255 -0.78 6.48 2.77
CA GLY A 255 0.51 5.99 2.27
C GLY A 255 0.45 4.57 1.72
N GLY A 256 1.63 4.03 1.47
CA GLY A 256 1.83 2.69 0.91
C GLY A 256 1.71 2.63 -0.60
N HIS A 257 2.03 1.46 -1.17
CA HIS A 257 2.21 1.27 -2.61
C HIS A 257 0.93 1.14 -3.43
N CYS A 258 -0.23 1.00 -2.79
CA CYS A 258 -1.47 0.71 -3.49
C CYS A 258 -2.46 1.88 -3.39
N LEU A 259 -2.91 2.23 -2.16
CA LEU A 259 -3.93 3.28 -2.00
C LEU A 259 -3.45 4.66 -2.45
N ALA A 260 -2.17 4.96 -2.27
CA ALA A 260 -1.58 6.22 -2.70
C ALA A 260 -1.32 6.29 -4.22
N VAL A 261 -1.32 5.17 -4.92
CA VAL A 261 -0.87 5.00 -6.32
C VAL A 261 -2.03 4.70 -7.27
N ASP A 262 -2.79 3.64 -7.02
CA ASP A 262 -3.81 3.10 -7.93
C ASP A 262 -4.87 4.13 -8.40
N PRO A 263 -5.37 5.03 -7.55
CA PRO A 263 -6.37 6.03 -7.99
C PRO A 263 -5.85 6.96 -9.09
N TYR A 264 -4.56 7.29 -9.07
CA TYR A 264 -3.96 8.13 -10.10
C TYR A 264 -3.95 7.47 -11.48
N PHE A 265 -3.89 6.13 -11.56
CA PHE A 265 -3.98 5.43 -12.84
C PHE A 265 -5.32 5.66 -13.54
N ILE A 266 -6.41 5.82 -12.76
CA ILE A 266 -7.73 6.19 -13.31
C ILE A 266 -7.75 7.67 -13.69
N VAL A 267 -7.22 8.55 -12.81
CA VAL A 267 -7.16 10.00 -13.06
C VAL A 267 -6.38 10.29 -14.34
N ALA A 268 -5.20 9.70 -14.51
CA ALA A 268 -4.35 9.91 -15.69
C ALA A 268 -5.01 9.45 -17.00
N LYS A 269 -5.87 8.43 -16.96
CA LYS A 269 -6.60 7.96 -18.16
C LYS A 269 -7.82 8.81 -18.49
N SER A 270 -8.41 9.49 -17.50
CA SER A 270 -9.64 10.26 -17.70
C SER A 270 -9.70 11.49 -16.78
N PRO A 271 -8.74 12.43 -16.89
CA PRO A 271 -8.60 13.54 -15.94
C PRO A 271 -9.83 14.45 -15.89
N ASP A 272 -10.50 14.66 -17.00
CA ASP A 272 -11.70 15.49 -17.07
C ASP A 272 -12.93 14.85 -16.41
N LEU A 273 -12.95 13.54 -16.25
CA LEU A 273 -14.09 12.78 -15.71
C LEU A 273 -13.83 12.30 -14.28
N ALA A 274 -12.60 11.93 -13.91
CA ALA A 274 -12.25 11.35 -12.61
C ALA A 274 -12.12 12.41 -11.50
N LYS A 275 -13.05 13.37 -11.44
CA LYS A 275 -12.95 14.55 -10.55
C LYS A 275 -13.04 14.21 -9.07
N ILE A 276 -13.96 13.34 -8.68
CA ILE A 276 -14.10 12.90 -7.27
C ILE A 276 -12.85 12.15 -6.83
N ILE A 277 -12.31 11.28 -7.68
CA ILE A 277 -11.11 10.50 -7.39
C ILE A 277 -9.91 11.44 -7.20
N ASN A 278 -9.72 12.38 -8.11
CA ASN A 278 -8.63 13.35 -8.04
C ASN A 278 -8.73 14.22 -6.77
N LEU A 279 -9.91 14.79 -6.51
CA LEU A 279 -10.13 15.62 -5.31
C LEU A 279 -9.93 14.83 -4.02
N SER A 280 -10.28 13.54 -4.00
CA SER A 280 -10.01 12.67 -2.86
C SER A 280 -8.51 12.49 -2.63
N ARG A 281 -7.72 12.31 -3.70
CA ARG A 281 -6.26 12.27 -3.59
C ARG A 281 -5.70 13.60 -3.06
N GLU A 282 -6.14 14.72 -3.59
CA GLU A 282 -5.75 16.06 -3.10
C GLU A 282 -6.07 16.23 -1.60
N THR A 283 -7.26 15.80 -1.18
CA THR A 283 -7.68 15.83 0.23
C THR A 283 -6.73 15.00 1.10
N ASN A 284 -6.43 13.76 0.71
CA ASN A 284 -5.55 12.87 1.47
C ASN A 284 -4.10 13.38 1.50
N VAL A 285 -3.58 13.90 0.38
CA VAL A 285 -2.25 14.50 0.27
C VAL A 285 -2.11 15.79 1.10
N SER A 286 -3.21 16.49 1.34
CA SER A 286 -3.20 17.71 2.18
C SER A 286 -3.15 17.44 3.68
N MET A 287 -3.35 16.17 4.12
CA MET A 287 -3.39 15.83 5.55
C MET A 287 -2.07 15.99 6.29
N PRO A 288 -0.89 15.64 5.74
CA PRO A 288 0.39 15.92 6.37
C PRO A 288 0.57 17.40 6.74
N HIS A 289 0.24 18.30 5.83
CA HIS A 289 0.27 19.74 6.11
C HIS A 289 -0.74 20.15 7.20
N TYR A 290 -1.96 19.63 7.15
CA TYR A 290 -2.97 19.89 8.17
C TYR A 290 -2.53 19.43 9.56
N VAL A 291 -1.88 18.27 9.68
CA VAL A 291 -1.32 17.77 10.94
C VAL A 291 -0.20 18.72 11.43
N ALA A 292 0.74 19.08 10.56
CA ALA A 292 1.84 19.99 10.91
C ALA A 292 1.36 21.37 11.34
N ASP A 293 0.32 21.92 10.69
CA ASP A 293 -0.32 23.18 11.09
C ASP A 293 -0.89 23.10 12.52
N ASN A 294 -1.52 21.97 12.85
CA ASN A 294 -2.09 21.79 14.18
C ASN A 294 -1.02 21.53 15.25
N VAL A 295 0.07 20.84 14.92
CA VAL A 295 1.24 20.73 15.81
C VAL A 295 1.76 22.12 16.20
N GLN A 296 1.93 23.02 15.22
CA GLN A 296 2.39 24.41 15.49
C GLN A 296 1.40 25.18 16.38
N LYS A 297 0.08 24.99 16.18
CA LYS A 297 -0.95 25.60 17.06
C LYS A 297 -0.89 25.05 18.47
N LEU A 298 -0.73 23.74 18.63
CA LEU A 298 -0.65 23.07 19.94
C LEU A 298 0.61 23.43 20.73
N THR A 299 1.68 23.80 20.04
CA THR A 299 2.96 24.21 20.65
C THR A 299 3.16 25.72 20.64
N ALA A 300 2.17 26.49 20.21
CA ALA A 300 2.26 27.95 20.15
C ALA A 300 2.57 28.56 21.53
N GLY A 301 3.50 29.53 21.54
CA GLY A 301 3.93 30.23 22.75
C GLY A 301 4.92 29.45 23.65
N ILE A 302 5.36 28.27 23.23
CA ILE A 302 6.41 27.51 23.89
C ILE A 302 7.73 27.77 23.16
N GLU A 303 8.70 28.38 23.86
CA GLU A 303 10.04 28.61 23.33
C GLU A 303 10.76 27.26 23.19
N ASP A 304 11.38 27.03 22.03
CA ASP A 304 12.08 25.76 21.70
C ASP A 304 11.24 24.50 21.97
N ALA A 305 9.96 24.54 21.58
CA ALA A 305 9.06 23.42 21.76
C ALA A 305 9.61 22.13 21.11
N LYS A 306 9.71 21.07 21.90
CA LYS A 306 10.16 19.75 21.44
C LYS A 306 8.94 18.84 21.21
N VAL A 307 8.88 18.23 20.01
CA VAL A 307 7.84 17.27 19.63
C VAL A 307 8.44 15.87 19.53
N ALA A 308 7.93 14.94 20.32
CA ALA A 308 8.24 13.53 20.20
C ALA A 308 7.31 12.90 19.16
N VAL A 309 7.84 12.55 17.98
CA VAL A 309 7.09 11.92 16.89
C VAL A 309 7.12 10.40 17.08
N PHE A 310 5.94 9.78 17.17
CA PHE A 310 5.75 8.36 17.41
C PHE A 310 5.16 7.68 16.18
N GLY A 311 6.01 6.85 15.54
CA GLY A 311 5.71 6.09 14.33
C GLY A 311 6.05 6.83 13.04
N VAL A 312 6.74 6.14 12.14
CA VAL A 312 7.13 6.63 10.81
C VAL A 312 6.76 5.67 9.68
N THR A 313 6.19 4.51 9.98
CA THR A 313 5.73 3.56 8.97
C THR A 313 4.39 3.99 8.35
N TYR A 314 4.07 3.49 7.16
CA TYR A 314 2.78 3.81 6.53
C TYR A 314 1.58 3.10 7.18
N LYS A 315 1.82 2.05 7.94
CA LYS A 315 0.81 1.21 8.60
C LYS A 315 1.35 0.69 9.93
N GLY A 316 0.48 0.44 10.91
CA GLY A 316 0.85 -0.12 12.21
C GLY A 316 1.43 -1.54 12.12
N ASN A 317 2.40 -1.82 12.99
CA ASN A 317 3.03 -3.13 13.20
C ASN A 317 3.75 -3.69 11.96
N VAL A 318 4.33 -2.81 11.15
CA VAL A 318 5.21 -3.13 10.02
C VAL A 318 6.44 -2.24 10.06
N ASP A 319 7.49 -2.59 9.31
CA ASP A 319 8.75 -1.86 9.20
C ASP A 319 8.86 -0.97 7.94
N ASP A 320 7.77 -0.84 7.18
CA ASP A 320 7.75 -0.19 5.86
C ASP A 320 7.43 1.31 5.96
N MET A 321 8.42 2.13 5.62
CA MET A 321 8.34 3.60 5.61
C MET A 321 8.01 4.19 4.23
N ARG A 322 7.87 3.38 3.19
CA ARG A 322 7.67 3.87 1.82
C ARG A 322 6.35 4.60 1.67
N GLU A 323 6.38 5.78 1.03
CA GLU A 323 5.20 6.65 0.85
C GLU A 323 4.45 6.91 2.18
N SER A 324 5.19 6.97 3.30
CA SER A 324 4.58 7.18 4.62
C SER A 324 4.22 8.64 4.85
N PRO A 325 2.95 8.98 5.12
CA PRO A 325 2.55 10.30 5.55
C PRO A 325 3.23 10.75 6.85
N ALA A 326 3.62 9.81 7.70
CA ALA A 326 4.30 10.11 8.95
C ALA A 326 5.72 10.63 8.71
N VAL A 327 6.44 10.06 7.73
CA VAL A 327 7.74 10.59 7.27
C VAL A 327 7.57 12.00 6.71
N GLU A 328 6.58 12.21 5.84
CA GLU A 328 6.29 13.51 5.25
C GLU A 328 5.98 14.57 6.32
N ILE A 329 5.17 14.22 7.33
CA ILE A 329 4.87 15.11 8.46
C ILE A 329 6.14 15.49 9.22
N ALA A 330 7.00 14.50 9.55
CA ALA A 330 8.26 14.76 10.25
C ALA A 330 9.16 15.72 9.45
N GLU A 331 9.26 15.52 8.13
CA GLU A 331 10.03 16.40 7.25
C GLU A 331 9.45 17.79 7.11
N ILE A 332 8.12 17.93 7.01
CA ILE A 332 7.44 19.23 7.02
C ILE A 332 7.70 19.98 8.34
N LEU A 333 7.67 19.30 9.48
CA LEU A 333 7.95 19.91 10.78
C LEU A 333 9.39 20.40 10.85
N LEU A 334 10.36 19.62 10.35
CA LEU A 334 11.76 20.05 10.24
C LEU A 334 11.93 21.28 9.33
N ASP A 335 11.26 21.32 8.18
CA ASP A 335 11.28 22.47 7.25
C ASP A 335 10.74 23.76 7.91
N ARG A 336 9.80 23.59 8.84
CA ARG A 336 9.23 24.70 9.62
C ARG A 336 10.05 25.07 10.86
N GLY A 337 11.21 24.42 11.07
CA GLY A 337 12.10 24.69 12.19
C GLY A 337 11.60 24.13 13.52
N VAL A 338 10.69 23.17 13.53
CA VAL A 338 10.20 22.50 14.75
C VAL A 338 11.27 21.52 15.23
N ASN A 339 11.60 21.56 16.52
CA ASN A 339 12.50 20.59 17.15
C ASN A 339 11.76 19.27 17.32
N ILE A 340 12.14 18.23 16.56
CA ILE A 340 11.53 16.89 16.65
C ILE A 340 12.53 15.84 17.14
N SER A 341 12.02 14.82 17.84
CA SER A 341 12.72 13.57 18.12
C SER A 341 11.84 12.43 17.68
N VAL A 342 12.32 11.56 16.80
CA VAL A 342 11.50 10.56 16.10
C VAL A 342 11.77 9.17 16.68
N HIS A 343 10.70 8.48 17.06
CA HIS A 343 10.74 7.10 17.58
C HIS A 343 9.82 6.19 16.79
N ASP A 344 10.34 5.01 16.43
CA ASP A 344 9.56 3.89 15.91
C ASP A 344 10.24 2.58 16.34
N SER A 345 9.49 1.66 16.94
CA SER A 345 10.01 0.40 17.46
C SER A 345 10.10 -0.71 16.42
N HIS A 346 9.45 -0.54 15.27
CA HIS A 346 9.43 -1.51 14.16
C HIS A 346 10.50 -1.23 13.11
N VAL A 347 11.14 -0.05 13.14
CA VAL A 347 12.14 0.38 12.15
C VAL A 347 13.50 0.49 12.79
N GLU A 348 14.48 -0.28 12.31
CA GLU A 348 15.86 -0.21 12.81
C GLU A 348 16.59 1.06 12.34
N LYS A 349 16.29 1.51 11.13
CA LYS A 349 16.96 2.66 10.52
C LYS A 349 16.00 3.47 9.66
N SER A 350 16.00 4.79 9.85
CA SER A 350 15.25 5.71 9.00
C SER A 350 15.68 5.62 7.53
N THR A 351 14.72 5.63 6.61
CA THR A 351 14.96 5.83 5.17
C THR A 351 15.13 7.29 4.81
N SER A 352 14.66 8.22 5.66
CA SER A 352 14.91 9.65 5.50
C SER A 352 16.31 9.99 6.01
N SER A 353 17.08 10.74 5.22
CA SER A 353 18.37 11.29 5.63
C SER A 353 18.24 12.54 6.54
N ARG A 354 17.02 13.00 6.80
CA ARG A 354 16.73 14.26 7.48
C ARG A 354 16.58 14.10 9.00
N PHE A 355 16.33 12.89 9.48
CA PHE A 355 16.24 12.57 10.90
C PHE A 355 16.75 11.15 11.19
N GLU A 356 17.22 10.95 12.40
CA GLU A 356 17.55 9.64 12.93
C GLU A 356 16.45 9.17 13.88
N LEU A 357 16.33 7.85 14.04
CA LEU A 357 15.43 7.26 15.03
C LEU A 357 16.16 7.20 16.38
N VAL A 358 15.42 7.55 17.43
CA VAL A 358 15.92 7.51 18.79
C VAL A 358 15.08 6.56 19.67
N SER A 359 15.55 6.25 20.86
CA SER A 359 14.76 5.48 21.83
C SER A 359 13.50 6.25 22.26
N LYS A 360 12.50 5.52 22.76
CA LYS A 360 11.27 6.13 23.30
C LYS A 360 11.58 7.13 24.43
N GLU A 361 12.50 6.74 25.33
CA GLU A 361 12.91 7.56 26.46
C GLU A 361 13.59 8.86 26.01
N GLU A 362 14.44 8.78 24.99
CA GLU A 362 15.12 9.93 24.42
C GLU A 362 14.15 10.88 23.69
N ALA A 363 13.18 10.30 22.97
CA ALA A 363 12.13 11.08 22.31
C ALA A 363 11.27 11.84 23.33
N LEU A 364 10.86 11.19 24.41
CA LEU A 364 10.01 11.76 25.46
C LEU A 364 10.71 12.77 26.35
N LYS A 365 12.04 12.64 26.55
CA LYS A 365 12.79 13.50 27.45
C LYS A 365 12.62 14.98 27.09
N ASP A 366 12.08 15.76 28.02
CA ASP A 366 11.81 17.20 27.90
C ASP A 366 10.89 17.56 26.71
N ALA A 367 10.08 16.61 26.21
CA ALA A 367 9.11 16.88 25.15
C ALA A 367 7.90 17.69 25.66
N ASP A 368 7.34 18.53 24.78
CA ASP A 368 6.13 19.32 25.04
C ASP A 368 4.87 18.72 24.41
N LEU A 369 5.07 17.85 23.40
CA LEU A 369 4.01 17.18 22.68
C LEU A 369 4.49 15.80 22.22
N VAL A 370 3.70 14.76 22.43
CA VAL A 370 3.81 13.49 21.71
C VAL A 370 2.87 13.54 20.52
N LEU A 371 3.40 13.32 19.31
CA LEU A 371 2.64 13.24 18.08
C LEU A 371 2.55 11.79 17.63
N VAL A 372 1.40 11.15 17.79
CA VAL A 372 1.15 9.77 17.36
C VAL A 372 0.66 9.75 15.92
N LEU A 373 1.48 9.21 15.02
CA LEU A 373 1.20 9.18 13.58
C LEU A 373 0.84 7.78 13.05
N VAL A 374 1.22 6.73 13.78
CA VAL A 374 1.03 5.33 13.37
C VAL A 374 0.33 4.56 14.48
N ASP A 375 -0.50 3.59 14.11
CA ASP A 375 -1.30 2.77 15.04
C ASP A 375 -0.58 1.49 15.49
N HIS A 376 0.71 1.60 15.86
CA HIS A 376 1.43 0.51 16.50
C HIS A 376 0.76 0.08 17.81
N ASN A 377 0.83 -1.20 18.13
CA ASN A 377 0.15 -1.75 19.31
C ASN A 377 0.65 -1.13 20.62
N GLU A 378 1.95 -0.87 20.73
CA GLU A 378 2.58 -0.24 21.91
C GLU A 378 2.14 1.20 22.13
N PHE A 379 1.75 1.93 21.08
CA PHE A 379 1.24 3.30 21.21
C PHE A 379 -0.20 3.37 21.71
N LYS A 380 -0.91 2.24 21.70
CA LYS A 380 -2.27 2.13 22.29
C LYS A 380 -2.26 2.06 23.82
N VAL A 381 -1.10 1.71 24.39
CA VAL A 381 -0.90 1.45 25.83
C VAL A 381 0.24 2.30 26.42
N LEU A 382 0.26 3.60 26.10
CA LEU A 382 1.26 4.52 26.62
C LEU A 382 1.14 4.63 28.16
N ASP A 383 2.29 4.62 28.87
CA ASP A 383 2.34 4.83 30.31
C ASP A 383 2.23 6.33 30.65
N PHE A 384 1.09 6.75 31.14
CA PHE A 384 0.81 8.16 31.48
C PHE A 384 1.63 8.66 32.66
N ALA A 385 2.08 7.77 33.58
CA ALA A 385 2.97 8.15 34.66
C ALA A 385 4.38 8.44 34.14
N GLU A 386 4.86 7.64 33.18
CA GLU A 386 6.10 7.90 32.46
C GLU A 386 6.06 9.24 31.72
N LEU A 387 4.99 9.50 30.96
CA LEU A 387 4.82 10.75 30.23
C LEU A 387 4.90 11.98 31.16
N LYS A 388 4.20 11.93 32.30
CA LYS A 388 4.23 13.00 33.29
C LYS A 388 5.60 13.24 33.90
N SER A 389 6.37 12.18 34.14
CA SER A 389 7.67 12.30 34.80
C SER A 389 8.80 12.70 33.84
N THR A 390 8.64 12.46 32.54
CA THR A 390 9.71 12.60 31.54
C THR A 390 9.54 13.85 30.66
N MET A 391 8.28 14.19 30.35
CA MET A 391 7.96 15.33 29.49
C MET A 391 7.93 16.65 30.26
N ARG A 392 8.29 17.73 29.58
CA ARG A 392 8.13 19.11 30.11
C ARG A 392 6.66 19.52 30.14
N ARG A 393 5.88 19.12 29.12
CA ARG A 393 4.43 19.32 29.02
C ARG A 393 3.77 18.04 28.54
N PRO A 394 3.09 17.29 29.42
CA PRO A 394 2.48 16.01 29.05
C PRO A 394 1.18 16.23 28.22
N MET A 395 1.35 16.35 26.90
CA MET A 395 0.28 16.45 25.91
C MET A 395 0.52 15.46 24.79
N ILE A 396 -0.54 14.83 24.29
CA ILE A 396 -0.53 13.90 23.15
C ILE A 396 -1.41 14.48 22.06
N PHE A 397 -0.92 14.53 20.81
CA PHE A 397 -1.77 14.67 19.63
C PHE A 397 -1.84 13.32 18.91
N ASP A 398 -2.96 12.65 19.07
CA ASP A 398 -3.24 11.33 18.51
C ASP A 398 -4.00 11.47 17.19
N THR A 399 -3.30 11.35 16.07
CA THR A 399 -3.89 11.43 14.73
C THR A 399 -4.55 10.11 14.27
N ARG A 400 -4.44 9.05 15.08
CA ARG A 400 -4.97 7.71 14.77
C ARG A 400 -6.16 7.33 15.65
N ASN A 401 -6.45 8.14 16.67
CA ASN A 401 -7.50 7.91 17.66
C ASN A 401 -7.39 6.54 18.37
N ILE A 402 -6.17 6.20 18.78
CA ILE A 402 -5.84 4.92 19.42
C ILE A 402 -5.52 5.05 20.91
N VAL A 403 -5.16 6.25 21.38
CA VAL A 403 -4.79 6.50 22.77
C VAL A 403 -6.03 6.77 23.58
N LYS A 404 -6.25 5.93 24.61
CA LYS A 404 -7.37 6.13 25.56
C LYS A 404 -6.91 7.04 26.70
N PRO A 405 -7.63 8.16 26.96
CA PRO A 405 -7.29 9.05 28.07
C PRO A 405 -7.36 8.30 29.42
N GLU A 406 -6.34 8.49 30.26
CA GLU A 406 -6.31 8.02 31.65
C GLU A 406 -6.18 9.21 32.60
N GLY A 407 -7.28 9.58 33.26
CA GLY A 407 -7.31 10.75 34.13
C GLY A 407 -7.32 12.09 33.38
N GLU A 408 -7.10 13.18 34.11
CA GLU A 408 -7.13 14.55 33.54
C GLU A 408 -5.74 15.19 33.41
N ASP A 409 -4.70 14.52 33.84
CA ASP A 409 -3.37 15.10 33.99
C ASP A 409 -2.53 15.13 32.71
N VAL A 410 -2.86 14.30 31.71
CA VAL A 410 -2.27 14.29 30.37
C VAL A 410 -3.35 14.65 29.36
N ALA A 411 -3.16 15.74 28.65
CA ALA A 411 -4.10 16.14 27.61
C ALA A 411 -3.97 15.22 26.36
N VAL A 412 -5.01 14.45 26.05
CA VAL A 412 -5.09 13.67 24.82
C VAL A 412 -5.96 14.42 23.82
N VAL A 413 -5.30 14.99 22.82
CA VAL A 413 -5.91 15.71 21.70
C VAL A 413 -6.05 14.75 20.54
N ASN A 414 -7.18 14.71 19.88
CA ASN A 414 -7.43 13.96 18.65
C ASN A 414 -8.38 14.74 17.73
N TYR A 415 -8.72 14.22 16.56
CA TYR A 415 -9.60 14.93 15.64
C TYR A 415 -10.99 15.26 16.21
N GLY A 416 -11.45 14.53 17.23
CA GLY A 416 -12.75 14.76 17.88
C GLY A 416 -12.76 15.96 18.83
N ASN A 417 -11.62 16.40 19.34
CA ASN A 417 -11.53 17.49 20.31
C ASN A 417 -10.50 18.57 19.94
N LEU A 418 -9.87 18.47 18.77
CA LEU A 418 -8.80 19.35 18.31
C LEU A 418 -9.20 20.84 18.38
N TYR A 419 -10.43 21.18 18.02
CA TYR A 419 -10.97 22.54 18.06
C TYR A 419 -10.89 23.18 19.44
N LYS A 420 -10.91 22.41 20.52
CA LYS A 420 -10.80 22.93 21.89
C LYS A 420 -9.41 23.45 22.24
N TYR A 421 -8.39 23.06 21.46
CA TYR A 421 -6.98 23.36 21.72
C TYR A 421 -6.32 24.25 20.66
N THR A 422 -6.93 24.36 19.48
CA THR A 422 -6.32 25.04 18.32
C THR A 422 -7.02 26.31 17.89
N LYS A 423 -8.22 26.58 18.42
CA LYS A 423 -8.89 27.87 18.23
C LYS A 423 -8.46 28.83 19.32
N GLU A 424 -8.15 30.08 18.94
CA GLU A 424 -8.05 31.15 19.90
C GLU A 424 -9.39 31.22 20.65
N THR A 425 -9.32 31.12 21.96
CA THR A 425 -10.47 31.41 22.81
C THR A 425 -10.73 32.91 22.68
N ASN A 426 -11.56 33.32 21.72
CA ASN A 426 -12.16 34.64 21.73
C ASN A 426 -13.09 34.66 22.96
N LEU A 427 -12.51 34.89 24.13
CA LEU A 427 -13.23 35.41 25.27
C LEU A 427 -13.73 36.81 24.86
N VAL A 428 -14.88 36.84 24.17
CA VAL A 428 -15.70 38.05 24.12
C VAL A 428 -16.22 38.20 25.53
N LEU A 429 -15.57 39.08 26.28
CA LEU A 429 -16.05 39.64 27.51
C LEU A 429 -17.39 40.39 27.28
#